data_33bcfc7c181ea62422cede0b6f17edae
#
_entry.id   33bcfc7c181ea62422cede0b6f17edae
#
_cell.length_a   1.000
_cell.length_b   1.000
_cell.length_c   1.000
_cell.angle_alpha   90.00
_cell.angle_beta   90.00
_cell.angle_gamma   90.00
#
_symmetry.space_group_name_H-M   'P 1'
#
loop_
_entity.id
_entity.type
_entity.pdbx_description
1 polymer ?
#
loop_
_entity_poly.entity_id
_entity_poly.type
_entity_poly.pdbx_seq_one_letter_code
_entity_poly.pdbx_strand_id
1 'polypeptide(L)'
;MLELFLVVVRKRQNSPLERLVLREQTKEVQIGDRKIGGNNPILIQSMTNTKTEDVKATVEQIHRLEKAGCEIIRCTVPTLEAATAIKEIKKQIHIPLVADIHFDYRMAIAAMENGADKIRINPGNIGSKERLQAVVETAKERNIPIRVGVNSGSLEKDLVEKYHGVTAEGIVESAL
;
A
#
# COMPACT_ATOMS: atom_id res chain seq x y z
N MET A 1 11.44 -11.88 6.47
CA MET A 1 11.49 -10.80 7.47
C MET A 1 10.42 -9.80 7.10
N LEU A 2 9.34 -9.71 7.89
CA LEU A 2 8.23 -8.78 7.61
C LEU A 2 8.70 -7.38 8.01
N GLU A 3 9.01 -6.55 7.04
CA GLU A 3 9.23 -5.14 7.31
C GLU A 3 7.92 -4.40 7.10
N LEU A 4 7.19 -4.25 8.20
CA LEU A 4 6.05 -3.35 8.25
C LEU A 4 6.62 -1.93 8.09
N PHE A 5 6.30 -1.26 6.97
CA PHE A 5 6.63 0.14 6.81
C PHE A 5 5.73 0.97 7.69
N LEU A 6 6.14 1.12 8.92
CA LEU A 6 5.59 2.09 9.83
C LEU A 6 6.39 3.39 9.64
N VAL A 7 5.81 4.38 8.99
CA VAL A 7 6.30 5.74 9.12
C VAL A 7 5.86 6.21 10.50
N VAL A 8 6.63 5.83 11.53
CA VAL A 8 6.45 6.39 12.88
C VAL A 8 6.90 7.83 12.82
N VAL A 9 5.96 8.74 12.74
CA VAL A 9 6.21 10.13 13.09
C VAL A 9 6.42 10.20 14.60
N ARG A 10 7.63 9.88 15.06
CA ARG A 10 8.00 10.14 16.45
C ARG A 10 7.87 11.63 16.68
N LYS A 11 7.03 11.99 17.66
CA LYS A 11 6.92 13.35 18.18
C LYS A 11 8.26 13.72 18.85
N ARG A 12 9.25 14.16 18.06
CA ARG A 12 10.35 14.98 18.54
C ARG A 12 10.20 16.33 17.88
N GLN A 13 10.34 17.39 18.68
CA GLN A 13 10.52 18.76 18.20
C GLN A 13 11.89 18.84 17.51
N ASN A 14 11.97 18.35 16.29
CA ASN A 14 13.20 18.34 15.53
C ASN A 14 13.13 19.44 14.48
N SER A 15 14.25 20.14 14.29
CA SER A 15 14.41 21.16 13.26
C SER A 15 14.15 20.58 11.85
N PRO A 16 13.84 21.41 10.83
CA PRO A 16 13.68 20.95 9.46
C PRO A 16 14.89 20.16 8.92
N LEU A 17 16.10 20.47 9.37
CA LEU A 17 17.35 19.78 9.04
C LEU A 17 17.40 18.36 9.62
N GLU A 18 16.93 18.15 10.85
CA GLU A 18 16.88 16.80 11.47
C GLU A 18 15.85 15.90 10.81
N ARG A 19 14.78 16.45 10.21
CA ARG A 19 13.82 15.67 9.40
C ARG A 19 14.43 15.13 8.11
N LEU A 20 15.36 15.86 7.50
CA LEU A 20 16.11 15.42 6.31
C LEU A 20 17.05 14.26 6.63
N VAL A 21 17.75 14.31 7.76
CA VAL A 21 18.63 13.23 8.24
C VAL A 21 17.83 11.95 8.52
N LEU A 22 16.62 12.05 9.06
CA LEU A 22 15.77 10.89 9.34
C LEU A 22 15.31 10.13 8.08
N ARG A 23 15.19 10.82 6.94
CA ARG A 23 14.81 10.16 5.67
C ARG A 23 15.88 9.18 5.20
N GLU A 24 17.13 9.54 5.26
CA GLU A 24 18.26 8.71 4.85
C GLU A 24 18.42 7.46 5.74
N GLN A 25 17.88 7.50 6.95
CA GLN A 25 17.88 6.40 7.91
C GLN A 25 16.68 5.45 7.77
N THR A 26 15.76 5.72 6.85
CA THR A 26 14.63 4.82 6.62
C THR A 26 15.10 3.54 5.94
N LYS A 27 14.43 2.42 6.26
CA LYS A 27 14.71 1.15 5.59
C LYS A 27 14.40 1.21 4.10
N GLU A 28 15.24 0.59 3.31
CA GLU A 28 14.95 0.39 1.89
C GLU A 28 13.91 -0.71 1.70
N VAL A 29 12.95 -0.47 0.80
CA VAL A 29 11.92 -1.43 0.42
C VAL A 29 11.93 -1.63 -1.07
N GLN A 30 11.95 -2.89 -1.47
CA GLN A 30 11.80 -3.30 -2.85
C GLN A 30 10.31 -3.35 -3.23
N ILE A 31 9.95 -2.76 -4.38
CA ILE A 31 8.61 -2.80 -4.98
C ILE A 31 8.80 -3.17 -6.46
N GLY A 32 8.59 -4.42 -6.83
CA GLY A 32 8.96 -4.91 -8.16
C GLY A 32 10.44 -4.67 -8.46
N ASP A 33 10.74 -3.92 -9.51
CA ASP A 33 12.10 -3.51 -9.91
C ASP A 33 12.57 -2.19 -9.28
N ARG A 34 11.73 -1.53 -8.46
CA ARG A 34 12.02 -0.22 -7.85
C ARG A 34 12.33 -0.36 -6.36
N LYS A 35 13.10 0.61 -5.84
CA LYS A 35 13.39 0.76 -4.41
C LYS A 35 12.94 2.10 -3.88
N ILE A 36 12.41 2.12 -2.66
CA ILE A 36 12.08 3.34 -1.90
C ILE A 36 12.75 3.30 -0.52
N GLY A 37 12.86 4.46 0.11
CA GLY A 37 13.52 4.60 1.42
C GLY A 37 15.04 4.76 1.31
N GLY A 38 15.70 5.02 2.42
CA GLY A 38 17.13 5.30 2.45
C GLY A 38 17.52 6.46 1.52
N ASN A 39 18.60 6.30 0.81
CA ASN A 39 19.09 7.27 -0.18
C ASN A 39 18.47 7.11 -1.58
N ASN A 40 17.51 6.21 -1.75
CA ASN A 40 16.85 6.03 -3.04
C ASN A 40 16.03 7.26 -3.44
N PRO A 41 15.86 7.54 -4.75
CA PRO A 41 15.06 8.66 -5.22
C PRO A 41 13.60 8.54 -4.78
N ILE A 42 12.91 9.67 -4.70
CA ILE A 42 11.46 9.69 -4.49
C ILE A 42 10.81 9.30 -5.82
N LEU A 43 9.98 8.24 -5.80
CA LEU A 43 9.29 7.76 -6.97
C LEU A 43 7.92 8.44 -7.15
N ILE A 44 7.56 8.71 -8.39
CA ILE A 44 6.27 9.28 -8.76
C ILE A 44 5.24 8.16 -8.86
N GLN A 45 4.25 8.20 -7.97
CA GLN A 45 3.14 7.24 -7.98
C GLN A 45 1.84 7.91 -8.40
N SER A 46 1.10 7.27 -9.31
CA SER A 46 -0.26 7.65 -9.69
C SER A 46 -1.26 6.52 -9.40
N MET A 47 -2.53 6.79 -9.66
CA MET A 47 -3.60 5.82 -9.49
C MET A 47 -4.51 5.80 -10.72
N THR A 48 -4.96 4.62 -11.14
CA THR A 48 -5.96 4.49 -12.19
C THR A 48 -7.35 4.89 -11.68
N ASN A 49 -8.18 5.38 -12.58
CA ASN A 49 -9.59 5.65 -12.34
C ASN A 49 -10.52 4.76 -13.20
N THR A 50 -9.94 3.82 -13.93
CA THR A 50 -10.66 2.77 -14.65
C THR A 50 -11.10 1.66 -13.69
N LYS A 51 -12.05 0.85 -14.10
CA LYS A 51 -12.35 -0.41 -13.43
C LYS A 51 -11.21 -1.38 -13.72
N THR A 52 -10.59 -1.94 -12.68
CA THR A 52 -9.40 -2.80 -12.82
C THR A 52 -9.68 -4.08 -13.61
N GLU A 53 -10.90 -4.59 -13.56
CA GLU A 53 -11.38 -5.72 -14.37
C GLU A 53 -11.45 -5.41 -15.87
N ASP A 54 -11.56 -4.15 -16.27
CA ASP A 54 -11.37 -3.71 -17.66
C ASP A 54 -9.87 -3.57 -17.95
N VAL A 55 -9.24 -4.70 -18.27
CA VAL A 55 -7.80 -4.80 -18.52
C VAL A 55 -7.37 -3.82 -19.61
N LYS A 56 -8.12 -3.73 -20.72
CA LYS A 56 -7.74 -2.88 -21.85
C LYS A 56 -7.71 -1.41 -21.46
N ALA A 57 -8.80 -0.89 -20.89
CA ALA A 57 -8.89 0.50 -20.48
C ALA A 57 -7.83 0.82 -19.41
N THR A 58 -7.59 -0.10 -18.47
CA THR A 58 -6.61 0.07 -17.40
C THR A 58 -5.19 0.12 -17.94
N VAL A 59 -4.81 -0.79 -18.84
CA VAL A 59 -3.49 -0.79 -19.50
C VAL A 59 -3.27 0.46 -20.32
N GLU A 60 -4.26 0.88 -21.11
CA GLU A 60 -4.17 2.12 -21.89
C GLU A 60 -3.97 3.35 -20.99
N GLN A 61 -4.65 3.41 -19.85
CA GLN A 61 -4.44 4.49 -18.88
C GLN A 61 -3.05 4.42 -18.26
N ILE A 62 -2.56 3.24 -17.88
CA ILE A 62 -1.23 3.07 -17.30
C ILE A 62 -0.16 3.51 -18.28
N HIS A 63 -0.23 3.12 -19.55
CA HIS A 63 0.72 3.55 -20.57
C HIS A 63 0.76 5.08 -20.76
N ARG A 64 -0.39 5.76 -20.66
CA ARG A 64 -0.41 7.23 -20.68
C ARG A 64 0.30 7.83 -19.46
N LEU A 65 0.11 7.23 -18.29
CA LEU A 65 0.76 7.65 -17.04
C LEU A 65 2.27 7.36 -17.06
N GLU A 66 2.69 6.20 -17.59
CA GLU A 66 4.12 5.88 -17.80
C GLU A 66 4.80 6.94 -18.69
N LYS A 67 4.18 7.30 -19.82
CA LYS A 67 4.67 8.37 -20.70
C LYS A 67 4.76 9.73 -20.02
N ALA A 68 3.92 9.98 -19.02
CA ALA A 68 3.94 11.20 -18.22
C ALA A 68 4.94 11.15 -17.06
N GLY A 69 5.71 10.06 -16.91
CA GLY A 69 6.73 9.90 -15.89
C GLY A 69 6.27 9.20 -14.62
N CYS A 70 5.14 8.50 -14.65
CA CYS A 70 4.72 7.65 -13.52
C CYS A 70 5.66 6.45 -13.38
N GLU A 71 6.11 6.18 -12.17
CA GLU A 71 7.08 5.12 -11.86
C GLU A 71 6.48 3.97 -11.05
N ILE A 72 5.33 4.19 -10.42
CA ILE A 72 4.55 3.16 -9.71
C ILE A 72 3.07 3.44 -9.96
N ILE A 73 2.31 2.43 -10.32
CA ILE A 73 0.86 2.56 -10.50
C ILE A 73 0.08 1.89 -9.38
N ARG A 74 -1.02 2.51 -8.94
CA ARG A 74 -1.95 1.93 -7.97
C ARG A 74 -3.30 1.67 -8.63
N CYS A 75 -3.81 0.45 -8.49
CA CYS A 75 -5.12 0.03 -8.99
C CYS A 75 -6.01 -0.41 -7.82
N THR A 76 -7.28 -0.02 -7.83
CA THR A 76 -8.26 -0.48 -6.82
C THR A 76 -8.65 -1.92 -7.09
N VAL A 77 -8.73 -2.75 -6.06
CA VAL A 77 -9.09 -4.17 -6.20
C VAL A 77 -10.30 -4.48 -5.31
N PRO A 78 -11.53 -4.14 -5.75
CA PRO A 78 -12.74 -4.34 -4.97
C PRO A 78 -13.32 -5.75 -5.08
N THR A 79 -13.01 -6.48 -6.15
CA THR A 79 -13.59 -7.79 -6.49
C THR A 79 -12.52 -8.82 -6.85
N LEU A 80 -12.91 -10.10 -6.90
CA LEU A 80 -12.03 -11.17 -7.33
C LEU A 80 -11.66 -11.06 -8.82
N GLU A 81 -12.58 -10.57 -9.64
CA GLU A 81 -12.33 -10.30 -11.06
C GLU A 81 -11.23 -9.25 -11.22
N ALA A 82 -11.29 -8.16 -10.43
CA ALA A 82 -10.26 -7.13 -10.42
C ALA A 82 -8.90 -7.71 -9.97
N ALA A 83 -8.87 -8.55 -8.93
CA ALA A 83 -7.65 -9.22 -8.48
C ALA A 83 -7.07 -10.14 -9.55
N THR A 84 -7.91 -10.89 -10.25
CA THR A 84 -7.48 -11.81 -11.34
C THR A 84 -6.96 -11.03 -12.55
N ALA A 85 -7.59 -9.90 -12.87
CA ALA A 85 -7.19 -9.03 -13.98
C ALA A 85 -5.75 -8.50 -13.84
N ILE A 86 -5.23 -8.37 -12.61
CA ILE A 86 -3.84 -7.94 -12.34
C ILE A 86 -2.85 -8.77 -13.16
N LYS A 87 -3.04 -10.08 -13.28
CA LYS A 87 -2.15 -10.96 -14.04
C LYS A 87 -2.00 -10.55 -15.50
N GLU A 88 -3.10 -10.18 -16.13
CA GLU A 88 -3.09 -9.76 -17.55
C GLU A 88 -2.59 -8.31 -17.69
N ILE A 89 -2.88 -7.44 -16.74
CA ILE A 89 -2.35 -6.08 -16.69
C ILE A 89 -0.83 -6.11 -16.56
N LYS A 90 -0.30 -6.90 -15.61
CA LYS A 90 1.15 -7.02 -15.35
C LYS A 90 1.97 -7.49 -16.57
N LYS A 91 1.37 -8.27 -17.46
CA LYS A 91 2.04 -8.70 -18.70
C LYS A 91 2.27 -7.56 -19.69
N GLN A 92 1.54 -6.45 -19.55
CA GLN A 92 1.46 -5.39 -20.54
C GLN A 92 2.01 -4.06 -20.06
N ILE A 93 2.34 -3.91 -18.77
CA ILE A 93 2.89 -2.68 -18.18
C ILE A 93 4.34 -2.85 -17.78
N HIS A 94 5.08 -1.73 -17.63
CA HIS A 94 6.53 -1.74 -17.37
C HIS A 94 6.89 -1.23 -15.97
N ILE A 95 5.90 -0.74 -15.21
CA ILE A 95 6.09 -0.20 -13.86
C ILE A 95 5.44 -1.11 -12.81
N PRO A 96 5.92 -1.09 -11.56
CA PRO A 96 5.31 -1.84 -10.47
C PRO A 96 3.85 -1.47 -10.22
N LEU A 97 3.03 -2.48 -9.91
CA LEU A 97 1.61 -2.34 -9.61
C LEU A 97 1.34 -2.53 -8.12
N VAL A 98 0.70 -1.53 -7.52
CA VAL A 98 0.18 -1.57 -6.14
C VAL A 98 -1.30 -1.92 -6.17
N ALA A 99 -1.70 -3.00 -5.52
CA ALA A 99 -3.10 -3.35 -5.32
C ALA A 99 -3.65 -2.63 -4.08
N ASP A 100 -4.67 -1.80 -4.27
CA ASP A 100 -5.34 -1.03 -3.20
C ASP A 100 -6.57 -1.79 -2.70
N ILE A 101 -6.46 -2.36 -1.51
CA ILE A 101 -7.48 -3.20 -0.90
C ILE A 101 -8.25 -2.39 0.13
N HIS A 102 -9.58 -2.31 -0.04
CA HIS A 102 -10.41 -1.48 0.84
C HIS A 102 -11.01 -2.26 2.01
N PHE A 103 -11.54 -3.46 1.79
CA PHE A 103 -12.33 -4.17 2.81
C PHE A 103 -12.02 -5.66 2.93
N ASP A 104 -11.90 -6.38 1.84
CA ASP A 104 -11.82 -7.84 1.85
C ASP A 104 -10.38 -8.34 1.74
N TYR A 105 -9.88 -8.96 2.82
CA TYR A 105 -8.54 -9.53 2.89
C TYR A 105 -8.24 -10.58 1.80
N ARG A 106 -9.28 -11.28 1.31
CA ARG A 106 -9.15 -12.29 0.25
C ARG A 106 -8.71 -11.64 -1.07
N MET A 107 -9.11 -10.38 -1.30
CA MET A 107 -8.67 -9.62 -2.47
C MET A 107 -7.19 -9.28 -2.39
N ALA A 108 -6.65 -9.05 -1.18
CA ALA A 108 -5.22 -8.85 -0.98
C ALA A 108 -4.43 -10.11 -1.35
N ILE A 109 -4.86 -11.28 -0.87
CA ILE A 109 -4.24 -12.57 -1.18
C ILE A 109 -4.31 -12.84 -2.68
N ALA A 110 -5.49 -12.75 -3.29
CA ALA A 110 -5.67 -12.96 -4.71
C ALA A 110 -4.84 -11.99 -5.57
N ALA A 111 -4.75 -10.71 -5.19
CA ALA A 111 -3.93 -9.74 -5.90
C ALA A 111 -2.43 -10.10 -5.86
N MET A 112 -1.92 -10.53 -4.71
CA MET A 112 -0.54 -11.01 -4.57
C MET A 112 -0.28 -12.27 -5.41
N GLU A 113 -1.22 -13.19 -5.45
CA GLU A 113 -1.15 -14.41 -6.26
C GLU A 113 -1.14 -14.12 -7.76
N ASN A 114 -1.79 -13.03 -8.17
CA ASN A 114 -1.83 -12.58 -9.55
C ASN A 114 -0.74 -11.57 -9.94
N GLY A 115 0.26 -11.35 -9.05
CA GLY A 115 1.49 -10.63 -9.40
C GLY A 115 1.50 -9.15 -9.05
N ALA A 116 0.69 -8.69 -8.09
CA ALA A 116 0.86 -7.36 -7.52
C ALA A 116 2.23 -7.24 -6.84
N ASP A 117 2.93 -6.12 -7.07
CA ASP A 117 4.27 -5.88 -6.52
C ASP A 117 4.24 -5.29 -5.10
N LYS A 118 3.09 -4.78 -4.68
CA LYS A 118 2.84 -4.20 -3.36
C LYS A 118 1.36 -4.21 -3.05
N ILE A 119 1.02 -4.36 -1.79
CA ILE A 119 -0.36 -4.24 -1.30
C ILE A 119 -0.49 -2.98 -0.45
N ARG A 120 -1.60 -2.26 -0.61
CA ARG A 120 -2.04 -1.23 0.33
C ARG A 120 -3.30 -1.70 1.04
N ILE A 121 -3.27 -1.70 2.35
CA ILE A 121 -4.42 -2.04 3.20
C ILE A 121 -4.68 -0.94 4.23
N ASN A 122 -5.92 -0.92 4.74
CA ASN A 122 -6.28 -0.19 5.94
C ASN A 122 -6.68 -1.20 7.02
N PRO A 123 -5.93 -1.34 8.13
CA PRO A 123 -6.21 -2.33 9.17
C PRO A 123 -7.64 -2.25 9.71
N GLY A 124 -8.15 -1.05 9.95
CA GLY A 124 -9.51 -0.82 10.43
C GLY A 124 -10.63 -1.32 9.50
N ASN A 125 -10.31 -1.56 8.21
CA ASN A 125 -11.27 -2.05 7.23
C ASN A 125 -11.11 -3.54 6.90
N ILE A 126 -9.95 -4.13 7.16
CA ILE A 126 -9.66 -5.55 6.84
C ILE A 126 -10.39 -6.51 7.79
N GLY A 127 -10.68 -6.05 8.99
CA GLY A 127 -11.42 -6.81 9.99
C GLY A 127 -10.53 -7.47 11.04
N SER A 128 -10.70 -8.78 11.30
CA SER A 128 -10.06 -9.43 12.43
C SER A 128 -8.54 -9.62 12.26
N LYS A 129 -7.86 -9.82 13.39
CA LYS A 129 -6.42 -10.06 13.46
C LYS A 129 -6.00 -11.29 12.64
N GLU A 130 -6.83 -12.33 12.63
CA GLU A 130 -6.58 -13.56 11.87
C GLU A 130 -6.57 -13.31 10.35
N ARG A 131 -7.48 -12.44 9.87
CA ARG A 131 -7.54 -12.03 8.46
C ARG A 131 -6.30 -11.22 8.07
N LEU A 132 -5.89 -10.30 8.94
CA LEU A 132 -4.68 -9.52 8.73
C LEU A 132 -3.45 -10.43 8.73
N GLN A 133 -3.39 -11.42 9.63
CA GLN A 133 -2.30 -12.39 9.69
C GLN A 133 -2.19 -13.20 8.39
N ALA A 134 -3.30 -13.66 7.82
CA ALA A 134 -3.30 -14.38 6.54
C ALA A 134 -2.70 -13.53 5.39
N VAL A 135 -3.04 -12.22 5.33
CA VAL A 135 -2.45 -11.29 4.35
C VAL A 135 -0.94 -11.17 4.57
N VAL A 136 -0.53 -11.03 5.82
CA VAL A 136 0.88 -10.90 6.21
C VAL A 136 1.70 -12.15 5.87
N GLU A 137 1.16 -13.34 6.11
CA GLU A 137 1.81 -14.63 5.78
C GLU A 137 2.01 -14.77 4.27
N THR A 138 0.95 -14.53 3.49
CA THR A 138 1.04 -14.55 2.02
C THR A 138 2.06 -13.54 1.49
N ALA A 139 2.08 -12.33 2.05
CA ALA A 139 3.04 -11.30 1.66
C ALA A 139 4.49 -11.69 1.99
N LYS A 140 4.72 -12.35 3.14
CA LYS A 140 6.04 -12.89 3.52
C LYS A 140 6.51 -13.96 2.55
N GLU A 141 5.67 -14.95 2.26
CA GLU A 141 6.01 -16.05 1.35
C GLU A 141 6.40 -15.55 -0.03
N ARG A 142 5.78 -14.46 -0.49
CA ARG A 142 5.98 -13.88 -1.82
C ARG A 142 6.95 -12.70 -1.85
N ASN A 143 7.50 -12.29 -0.69
CA ASN A 143 8.36 -11.11 -0.54
C ASN A 143 7.72 -9.82 -1.07
N ILE A 144 6.41 -9.65 -0.86
CA ILE A 144 5.64 -8.49 -1.29
C ILE A 144 5.48 -7.53 -0.12
N PRO A 145 5.88 -6.25 -0.24
CA PRO A 145 5.73 -5.26 0.82
C PRO A 145 4.27 -4.84 1.00
N ILE A 146 3.90 -4.60 2.25
CA ILE A 146 2.58 -4.08 2.63
C ILE A 146 2.71 -2.62 3.04
N ARG A 147 1.85 -1.76 2.49
CA ARG A 147 1.63 -0.41 2.98
C ARG A 147 0.39 -0.38 3.86
N VAL A 148 0.58 0.02 5.10
CA VAL A 148 -0.51 0.35 6.00
C VAL A 148 -0.93 1.79 5.77
N GLY A 149 -2.22 2.02 5.49
CA GLY A 149 -2.81 3.34 5.33
C GLY A 149 -4.00 3.50 6.27
N VAL A 150 -3.89 4.41 7.22
CA VAL A 150 -4.94 4.71 8.19
C VAL A 150 -5.61 6.04 7.91
N ASN A 151 -6.89 6.16 8.23
CA ASN A 151 -7.68 7.36 8.03
C ASN A 151 -8.56 7.63 9.25
N SER A 152 -8.86 8.89 9.49
CA SER A 152 -9.77 9.32 10.56
C SER A 152 -11.17 8.69 10.47
N GLY A 153 -11.67 8.47 9.24
CA GLY A 153 -13.02 7.91 9.02
C GLY A 153 -13.13 6.39 9.18
N SER A 154 -12.01 5.69 9.36
CA SER A 154 -11.96 4.22 9.50
C SER A 154 -11.24 3.78 10.76
N LEU A 155 -11.10 4.68 11.75
CA LEU A 155 -10.52 4.34 13.03
C LEU A 155 -11.40 3.31 13.76
N GLU A 156 -10.78 2.30 14.35
CA GLU A 156 -11.42 1.24 15.09
C GLU A 156 -12.23 1.83 16.28
N LYS A 157 -13.40 1.24 16.57
CA LYS A 157 -14.32 1.77 17.58
C LYS A 157 -13.71 1.79 18.99
N ASP A 158 -12.95 0.76 19.34
CA ASP A 158 -12.22 0.65 20.59
C ASP A 158 -11.17 1.75 20.75
N LEU A 159 -10.50 2.14 19.67
CA LEU A 159 -9.57 3.28 19.69
C LEU A 159 -10.31 4.62 19.80
N VAL A 160 -11.46 4.77 19.13
CA VAL A 160 -12.30 5.97 19.28
C VAL A 160 -12.78 6.12 20.72
N GLU A 161 -13.19 5.02 21.37
CA GLU A 161 -13.57 5.02 22.78
C GLU A 161 -12.39 5.32 23.71
N LYS A 162 -11.25 4.67 23.50
CA LYS A 162 -10.02 4.84 24.28
C LYS A 162 -9.51 6.30 24.27
N TYR A 163 -9.58 6.95 23.13
CA TYR A 163 -9.07 8.30 22.93
C TYR A 163 -10.16 9.39 22.99
N HIS A 164 -11.39 9.02 23.35
CA HIS A 164 -12.55 9.93 23.44
C HIS A 164 -12.82 10.70 22.13
N GLY A 165 -12.61 10.04 20.99
CA GLY A 165 -12.81 10.60 19.66
C GLY A 165 -11.72 10.23 18.68
N VAL A 166 -11.73 10.90 17.52
CA VAL A 166 -10.71 10.74 16.48
C VAL A 166 -9.54 11.66 16.80
N THR A 167 -8.43 11.10 17.25
CA THR A 167 -7.23 11.85 17.64
C THR A 167 -6.01 11.40 16.82
N ALA A 168 -4.95 12.22 16.79
CA ALA A 168 -3.70 11.85 16.15
C ALA A 168 -3.05 10.62 16.79
N GLU A 169 -3.15 10.51 18.11
CA GLU A 169 -2.64 9.38 18.89
C GLU A 169 -3.38 8.07 18.52
N GLY A 170 -4.73 8.13 18.43
CA GLY A 170 -5.54 7.00 18.00
C GLY A 170 -5.22 6.54 16.58
N ILE A 171 -5.04 7.47 15.63
CA ILE A 171 -4.65 7.16 14.27
C ILE A 171 -3.27 6.50 14.22
N VAL A 172 -2.32 6.96 15.04
CA VAL A 172 -0.98 6.34 15.14
C VAL A 172 -1.07 4.94 15.70
N GLU A 173 -1.87 4.70 16.75
CA GLU A 173 -2.05 3.37 17.34
C GLU A 173 -2.70 2.39 16.35
N SER A 174 -3.67 2.84 15.56
CA SER A 174 -4.30 2.03 14.50
C SER A 174 -3.29 1.56 13.44
N ALA A 175 -2.19 2.28 13.25
CA ALA A 175 -1.16 1.95 12.28
C ALA A 175 -0.08 0.99 12.82
N LEU A 176 -0.02 0.82 14.16
CA LEU A 176 0.99 0.03 14.86
C LEU A 176 0.56 -1.39 15.12
#